data_69f21d2c7316376b75944e677b40c0e0
#
_entry.id   69f21d2c7316376b75944e677b40c0e0
#
_cell.length_a   1.000
_cell.length_b   1.000
_cell.length_c   1.000
_cell.angle_alpha   90.00
_cell.angle_beta   90.00
_cell.angle_gamma   90.00
#
_symmetry.space_group_name_H-M   'P 1'
#
loop_
_entity.id
_entity.type
_entity.pdbx_description
1 polymer ?
#
loop_
_entity_poly.entity_id
_entity_poly.type
_entity_poly.pdbx_seq_one_letter_code
_entity_poly.pdbx_strand_id
1 'polypeptide(L)'
;PDKTISPVSSRNEQDFLNLAEVYLDAVFAPRILQDPNIFYQEGWHIELDENGAPQYKGVVFNEMKGAMSDVDEQIYQKTLDVLFPDNCYGWNSGGDPKHIPDLTYEQFLRMYRRYYHPSNARIYLDGAVPLDKVLTLAEEYLSRFDRLDEKHEIPMQKPFADEAEQAYEIGAEEDTADKTMLTLAKIVAPWSDTVRVTATEILFDVLTGSNDAPLKKALLATGKCQDVGMSLDNAMAQPYMMLTLRNIADGSEQELRQMIRDTVQQLVKTGLDKDALTASINSSEFSARQPGEPSGLLRCIHALDAWLYGGDPMQPLLSEERYQKLREMAAGDGFDRLMADLLLDESTMSIIRTVPSHTQGDELRAEETVRLQAIQASWT
;
A
#
# COMPACT_ATOMS: atom_id res chain seq x y z
N PRO A 1 -3.94 -2.55 4.98
CA PRO A 1 -4.82 -2.65 6.16
C PRO A 1 -5.51 -4.02 6.29
N ASP A 2 -5.24 -4.98 5.40
CA ASP A 2 -5.86 -6.31 5.38
C ASP A 2 -5.03 -7.40 6.09
N LYS A 3 -3.79 -7.13 6.43
CA LYS A 3 -2.89 -8.08 7.10
C LYS A 3 -1.89 -7.39 8.02
N THR A 4 -1.47 -8.14 9.03
CA THR A 4 -0.31 -7.83 9.86
C THR A 4 0.59 -9.06 9.86
N ILE A 5 1.88 -8.88 9.63
CA ILE A 5 2.87 -9.96 9.67
C ILE A 5 3.88 -9.69 10.79
N SER A 6 4.27 -10.75 11.48
CA SER A 6 5.26 -10.70 12.57
C SER A 6 6.43 -11.64 12.27
N PRO A 7 7.31 -11.26 11.32
CA PRO A 7 8.40 -12.11 10.88
C PRO A 7 9.55 -12.13 11.88
N VAL A 8 10.10 -13.32 12.11
CA VAL A 8 11.33 -13.52 12.88
C VAL A 8 12.22 -14.54 12.19
N SER A 9 13.52 -14.44 12.39
CA SER A 9 14.47 -15.41 11.85
C SER A 9 15.66 -15.59 12.79
N SER A 10 16.17 -16.81 12.85
CA SER A 10 17.44 -17.13 13.51
C SER A 10 18.12 -18.32 12.84
N ARG A 11 19.44 -18.34 12.88
CA ARG A 11 20.25 -19.48 12.45
C ARG A 11 20.57 -20.47 13.60
N ASN A 12 20.19 -20.12 14.82
CA ASN A 12 20.34 -20.97 16.01
C ASN A 12 18.97 -21.55 16.39
N GLU A 13 18.90 -22.88 16.54
CA GLU A 13 17.63 -23.57 16.83
C GLU A 13 16.99 -23.10 18.14
N GLN A 14 17.79 -22.96 19.22
CA GLN A 14 17.26 -22.53 20.51
C GLN A 14 16.75 -21.09 20.47
N ASP A 15 17.50 -20.20 19.82
CA ASP A 15 17.10 -18.82 19.65
C ASP A 15 15.84 -18.71 18.76
N PHE A 16 15.75 -19.52 17.69
CA PHE A 16 14.54 -19.58 16.87
C PHE A 16 13.30 -19.99 17.67
N LEU A 17 13.41 -21.00 18.55
CA LEU A 17 12.31 -21.42 19.42
C LEU A 17 11.95 -20.35 20.44
N ASN A 18 12.93 -19.67 21.03
CA ASN A 18 12.69 -18.56 21.94
C ASN A 18 11.97 -17.39 21.22
N LEU A 19 12.39 -17.05 19.99
CA LEU A 19 11.70 -16.04 19.18
C LEU A 19 10.27 -16.48 18.83
N ALA A 20 10.07 -17.73 18.44
CA ALA A 20 8.73 -18.26 18.16
C ALA A 20 7.81 -18.13 19.37
N GLU A 21 8.31 -18.46 20.59
CA GLU A 21 7.56 -18.32 21.82
C GLU A 21 7.21 -16.85 22.11
N VAL A 22 8.20 -15.97 22.05
CA VAL A 22 8.00 -14.53 22.31
C VAL A 22 6.97 -13.92 21.36
N TYR A 23 7.01 -14.28 20.06
CA TYR A 23 6.08 -13.72 19.09
C TYR A 23 4.69 -14.36 19.14
N LEU A 24 4.57 -15.66 19.48
CA LEU A 24 3.26 -16.26 19.78
C LEU A 24 2.61 -15.58 20.99
N ASP A 25 3.40 -15.32 22.04
CA ASP A 25 2.92 -14.59 23.21
C ASP A 25 2.51 -13.16 22.86
N ALA A 26 3.35 -12.41 22.14
CA ALA A 26 3.09 -11.04 21.73
C ALA A 26 1.83 -10.92 20.84
N VAL A 27 1.53 -11.93 20.01
CA VAL A 27 0.37 -11.90 19.10
C VAL A 27 -0.90 -12.41 19.79
N PHE A 28 -0.83 -13.43 20.66
CA PHE A 28 -2.04 -14.05 21.22
C PHE A 28 -2.31 -13.73 22.69
N ALA A 29 -1.30 -13.25 23.43
CA ALA A 29 -1.44 -12.88 24.83
C ALA A 29 -0.72 -11.58 25.20
N PRO A 30 -0.79 -10.52 24.37
CA PRO A 30 0.00 -9.30 24.58
C PRO A 30 -0.41 -8.61 25.89
N ARG A 31 0.58 -8.03 26.53
CA ARG A 31 0.39 -7.35 27.81
C ARG A 31 -0.57 -6.16 27.75
N ILE A 32 -0.72 -5.54 26.58
CA ILE A 32 -1.69 -4.46 26.36
C ILE A 32 -3.14 -4.87 26.70
N LEU A 33 -3.47 -6.15 26.67
CA LEU A 33 -4.80 -6.64 27.08
C LEU A 33 -5.09 -6.48 28.57
N GLN A 34 -4.04 -6.26 29.38
CA GLN A 34 -4.11 -6.17 30.85
C GLN A 34 -3.67 -4.81 31.36
N ASP A 35 -2.86 -4.07 30.62
CA ASP A 35 -2.30 -2.79 31.01
C ASP A 35 -2.66 -1.68 30.01
N PRO A 36 -3.66 -0.85 30.30
CA PRO A 36 -4.07 0.23 29.41
C PRO A 36 -3.00 1.31 29.22
N ASN A 37 -2.01 1.42 30.11
CA ASN A 37 -0.94 2.41 29.95
C ASN A 37 -0.11 2.16 28.70
N ILE A 38 0.00 0.90 28.24
CA ILE A 38 0.66 0.56 26.99
C ILE A 38 -0.07 1.21 25.80
N PHE A 39 -1.41 1.15 25.78
CA PHE A 39 -2.20 1.82 24.76
C PHE A 39 -1.98 3.33 24.74
N TYR A 40 -1.95 3.97 25.91
CA TYR A 40 -1.74 5.42 26.00
C TYR A 40 -0.32 5.82 25.63
N GLN A 41 0.68 5.03 25.99
CA GLN A 41 2.07 5.29 25.62
C GLN A 41 2.31 5.12 24.14
N GLU A 42 1.89 3.98 23.58
CA GLU A 42 2.17 3.63 22.19
C GLU A 42 1.18 4.27 21.20
N GLY A 43 -0.10 4.32 21.54
CA GLY A 43 -1.15 4.89 20.69
C GLY A 43 -1.17 6.41 20.73
N TRP A 44 -1.87 6.95 21.73
CA TRP A 44 -1.96 8.39 21.93
C TRP A 44 -2.39 8.75 23.36
N HIS A 45 -1.96 9.94 23.81
CA HIS A 45 -2.38 10.57 25.07
C HIS A 45 -2.20 12.09 24.98
N ILE A 46 -2.61 12.81 26.03
CA ILE A 46 -2.41 14.25 26.14
C ILE A 46 -1.32 14.52 27.17
N GLU A 47 -0.34 15.34 26.79
CA GLU A 47 0.64 15.93 27.69
C GLU A 47 0.45 17.45 27.75
N LEU A 48 0.85 18.06 28.86
CA LEU A 48 0.95 19.52 28.97
C LEU A 48 2.38 19.96 28.63
N ASP A 49 2.48 20.98 27.78
CA ASP A 49 3.78 21.61 27.52
C ASP A 49 4.26 22.46 28.72
N GLU A 50 5.41 23.09 28.60
CA GLU A 50 6.01 23.94 29.64
C GLU A 50 5.13 25.14 30.05
N ASN A 51 4.20 25.54 29.19
CA ASN A 51 3.24 26.63 29.40
C ASN A 51 1.88 26.15 29.90
N GLY A 52 1.72 24.83 30.07
CA GLY A 52 0.45 24.20 30.44
C GLY A 52 -0.55 24.06 29.31
N ALA A 53 -0.13 24.19 28.04
CA ALA A 53 -0.96 23.94 26.90
C ALA A 53 -0.98 22.43 26.55
N PRO A 54 -2.17 21.85 26.25
CA PRO A 54 -2.27 20.44 25.92
C PRO A 54 -1.70 20.13 24.52
N GLN A 55 -1.07 18.98 24.39
CA GLN A 55 -0.54 18.44 23.15
C GLN A 55 -0.88 16.95 23.02
N TYR A 56 -1.18 16.49 21.82
CA TYR A 56 -1.25 15.06 21.54
C TYR A 56 0.16 14.47 21.47
N LYS A 57 0.34 13.34 22.13
CA LYS A 57 1.57 12.52 22.15
C LYS A 57 1.20 11.04 21.96
N GLY A 58 2.19 10.21 21.69
CA GLY A 58 2.09 8.78 21.48
C GLY A 58 3.00 8.36 20.34
N VAL A 59 3.51 7.14 20.38
CA VAL A 59 4.43 6.65 19.36
C VAL A 59 3.74 6.62 18.00
N VAL A 60 2.62 5.90 17.90
CA VAL A 60 1.85 5.78 16.65
C VAL A 60 1.33 7.14 16.16
N PHE A 61 0.80 7.97 17.06
CA PHE A 61 0.35 9.31 16.70
C PHE A 61 1.48 10.15 16.07
N ASN A 62 2.66 10.17 16.68
CA ASN A 62 3.79 10.94 16.17
C ASN A 62 4.35 10.37 14.85
N GLU A 63 4.44 9.04 14.73
CA GLU A 63 4.85 8.38 13.48
C GLU A 63 3.91 8.72 12.33
N MET A 64 2.60 8.61 12.55
CA MET A 64 1.62 8.90 11.50
C MET A 64 1.57 10.39 11.15
N LYS A 65 1.73 11.27 12.14
CA LYS A 65 1.85 12.71 11.89
C LYS A 65 3.08 13.03 11.04
N GLY A 66 4.20 12.35 11.29
CA GLY A 66 5.41 12.44 10.49
C GLY A 66 5.23 11.86 9.08
N ALA A 67 4.67 10.65 8.95
CA ALA A 67 4.42 10.01 7.66
C ALA A 67 3.49 10.85 6.76
N MET A 68 2.40 11.37 7.31
CA MET A 68 1.45 12.21 6.59
C MET A 68 1.97 13.62 6.26
N SER A 69 3.21 13.99 6.66
CA SER A 69 3.89 15.18 6.16
C SER A 69 4.60 14.97 4.82
N ASP A 70 4.80 13.73 4.40
CA ASP A 70 5.39 13.37 3.10
C ASP A 70 4.33 13.44 2.00
N VAL A 71 4.64 14.14 0.91
CA VAL A 71 3.69 14.33 -0.20
C VAL A 71 3.38 13.02 -0.94
N ASP A 72 4.34 12.10 -1.02
CA ASP A 72 4.12 10.81 -1.69
C ASP A 72 3.19 9.92 -0.86
N GLU A 73 3.31 9.94 0.47
CA GLU A 73 2.37 9.26 1.37
C GLU A 73 0.96 9.87 1.26
N GLN A 74 0.84 11.19 1.16
CA GLN A 74 -0.45 11.86 0.95
C GLN A 74 -1.07 11.45 -0.40
N ILE A 75 -0.30 11.40 -1.49
CA ILE A 75 -0.77 10.94 -2.80
C ILE A 75 -1.23 9.48 -2.71
N TYR A 76 -0.42 8.63 -2.08
CA TYR A 76 -0.73 7.21 -1.90
C TYR A 76 -2.04 7.02 -1.14
N GLN A 77 -2.18 7.65 0.04
CA GLN A 77 -3.39 7.54 0.85
C GLN A 77 -4.62 8.10 0.13
N LYS A 78 -4.49 9.27 -0.51
CA LYS A 78 -5.60 9.87 -1.26
C LYS A 78 -6.05 8.99 -2.43
N THR A 79 -5.11 8.30 -3.07
CA THR A 79 -5.42 7.33 -4.12
C THR A 79 -6.23 6.16 -3.58
N LEU A 80 -5.86 5.63 -2.41
CA LEU A 80 -6.62 4.57 -1.75
C LEU A 80 -8.02 5.02 -1.33
N ASP A 81 -8.16 6.21 -0.74
CA ASP A 81 -9.46 6.79 -0.36
C ASP A 81 -10.41 6.88 -1.55
N VAL A 82 -9.88 7.29 -2.70
CA VAL A 82 -10.67 7.46 -3.93
C VAL A 82 -11.01 6.13 -4.58
N LEU A 83 -10.06 5.20 -4.65
CA LEU A 83 -10.27 3.90 -5.31
C LEU A 83 -11.10 2.92 -4.47
N PHE A 84 -11.03 3.01 -3.14
CA PHE A 84 -11.59 2.00 -2.22
C PHE A 84 -12.47 2.60 -1.11
N PRO A 85 -13.48 3.45 -1.43
CA PRO A 85 -14.30 4.10 -0.41
C PRO A 85 -15.18 3.12 0.39
N ASP A 86 -15.45 1.92 -0.13
CA ASP A 86 -16.43 0.99 0.43
C ASP A 86 -15.79 -0.18 1.21
N ASN A 87 -14.45 -0.22 1.34
CA ASN A 87 -13.77 -1.28 2.06
C ASN A 87 -12.55 -0.79 2.85
N CYS A 88 -11.84 -1.73 3.51
CA CYS A 88 -10.73 -1.38 4.41
C CYS A 88 -9.50 -0.76 3.71
N TYR A 89 -9.36 -0.91 2.39
CA TYR A 89 -8.21 -0.35 1.67
C TYR A 89 -8.23 1.17 1.58
N GLY A 90 -9.39 1.82 1.70
CA GLY A 90 -9.49 3.27 1.80
C GLY A 90 -8.92 3.83 3.12
N TRP A 91 -8.61 3.00 4.11
CA TRP A 91 -8.10 3.46 5.39
C TRP A 91 -6.59 3.27 5.51
N ASN A 92 -5.92 4.23 6.13
CA ASN A 92 -4.49 4.09 6.45
C ASN A 92 -4.28 3.04 7.55
N SER A 93 -3.36 2.10 7.34
CA SER A 93 -3.06 1.02 8.31
C SER A 93 -2.54 1.54 9.64
N GLY A 94 -1.76 2.62 9.63
CA GLY A 94 -1.24 3.26 10.85
C GLY A 94 -2.24 4.21 11.49
N GLY A 95 -3.33 4.53 10.80
CA GLY A 95 -4.35 5.48 11.23
C GLY A 95 -4.11 6.91 10.73
N ASP A 96 -5.18 7.68 10.67
CA ASP A 96 -5.11 9.11 10.35
C ASP A 96 -4.85 9.91 11.64
N PRO A 97 -3.82 10.77 11.70
CA PRO A 97 -3.54 11.62 12.87
C PRO A 97 -4.73 12.46 13.36
N LYS A 98 -5.65 12.82 12.47
CA LYS A 98 -6.90 13.52 12.84
C LYS A 98 -7.86 12.63 13.65
N HIS A 99 -7.81 11.32 13.41
CA HIS A 99 -8.75 10.34 13.98
C HIS A 99 -8.14 9.42 15.04
N ILE A 100 -6.81 9.27 15.09
CA ILE A 100 -6.14 8.51 16.15
C ILE A 100 -6.60 8.95 17.55
N PRO A 101 -6.74 10.29 17.85
CA PRO A 101 -7.21 10.74 19.16
C PRO A 101 -8.71 10.49 19.44
N ASP A 102 -9.46 9.91 18.52
CA ASP A 102 -10.85 9.47 18.75
C ASP A 102 -10.91 8.04 19.30
N LEU A 103 -9.83 7.28 19.19
CA LEU A 103 -9.77 5.89 19.62
C LEU A 103 -9.71 5.75 21.12
N THR A 104 -10.55 4.90 21.68
CA THR A 104 -10.49 4.51 23.08
C THR A 104 -9.81 3.15 23.25
N TYR A 105 -9.30 2.89 24.45
CA TYR A 105 -8.74 1.58 24.78
C TYR A 105 -9.73 0.44 24.58
N GLU A 106 -11.03 0.65 24.89
CA GLU A 106 -12.07 -0.36 24.70
C GLU A 106 -12.33 -0.64 23.22
N GLN A 107 -12.26 0.37 22.34
CA GLN A 107 -12.36 0.19 20.89
C GLN A 107 -11.18 -0.62 20.37
N PHE A 108 -9.97 -0.28 20.80
CA PHE A 108 -8.76 -1.02 20.49
C PHE A 108 -8.88 -2.49 20.91
N LEU A 109 -9.29 -2.77 22.15
CA LEU A 109 -9.44 -4.15 22.65
C LEU A 109 -10.48 -4.95 21.86
N ARG A 110 -11.61 -4.32 21.44
CA ARG A 110 -12.61 -5.00 20.60
C ARG A 110 -12.04 -5.39 19.24
N MET A 111 -11.31 -4.47 18.61
CA MET A 111 -10.65 -4.67 17.32
C MET A 111 -9.61 -5.79 17.45
N TYR A 112 -8.75 -5.71 18.45
CA TYR A 112 -7.71 -6.69 18.69
C TYR A 112 -8.28 -8.09 18.86
N ARG A 113 -9.23 -8.29 19.79
CA ARG A 113 -9.87 -9.59 20.07
C ARG A 113 -10.61 -10.16 18.87
N ARG A 114 -11.09 -9.33 17.96
CA ARG A 114 -11.79 -9.75 16.76
C ARG A 114 -10.83 -10.29 15.70
N TYR A 115 -9.73 -9.59 15.46
CA TYR A 115 -8.85 -9.91 14.33
C TYR A 115 -7.60 -10.71 14.71
N TYR A 116 -7.07 -10.52 15.92
CA TYR A 116 -5.88 -11.23 16.42
C TYR A 116 -6.29 -12.50 17.18
N HIS A 117 -6.96 -13.39 16.46
CA HIS A 117 -7.44 -14.65 16.99
C HIS A 117 -6.84 -15.81 16.18
N PRO A 118 -6.48 -16.98 16.79
CA PRO A 118 -5.91 -18.12 16.07
C PRO A 118 -6.73 -18.58 14.86
N SER A 119 -8.06 -18.49 14.92
CA SER A 119 -8.93 -18.83 13.78
C SER A 119 -8.77 -17.90 12.56
N ASN A 120 -8.17 -16.72 12.75
CA ASN A 120 -7.85 -15.75 11.70
C ASN A 120 -6.34 -15.65 11.39
N ALA A 121 -5.52 -16.47 12.04
CA ALA A 121 -4.07 -16.46 11.88
C ALA A 121 -3.58 -17.46 10.82
N ARG A 122 -2.41 -17.17 10.27
CA ARG A 122 -1.63 -18.06 9.40
C ARG A 122 -0.21 -18.12 9.94
N ILE A 123 0.32 -19.33 10.11
CA ILE A 123 1.72 -19.54 10.50
C ILE A 123 2.47 -20.08 9.30
N TYR A 124 3.51 -19.36 8.91
CA TYR A 124 4.39 -19.75 7.82
C TYR A 124 5.78 -20.04 8.39
N LEU A 125 6.38 -21.14 7.99
CA LEU A 125 7.71 -21.58 8.39
C LEU A 125 8.57 -21.77 7.15
N ASP A 126 9.79 -21.25 7.16
CA ASP A 126 10.75 -21.36 6.05
C ASP A 126 12.11 -21.83 6.56
N GLY A 127 12.75 -22.71 5.80
CA GLY A 127 14.08 -23.22 6.10
C GLY A 127 14.09 -24.55 6.87
N ALA A 128 15.23 -24.90 7.45
CA ALA A 128 15.42 -26.14 8.22
C ALA A 128 14.93 -25.94 9.67
N VAL A 129 13.62 -25.80 9.85
CA VAL A 129 13.01 -25.55 11.16
C VAL A 129 12.78 -26.85 11.93
N PRO A 130 12.90 -26.85 13.29
CA PRO A 130 12.54 -27.98 14.13
C PRO A 130 11.02 -28.13 14.27
N LEU A 131 10.36 -28.62 13.21
CA LEU A 131 8.91 -28.56 13.01
C LEU A 131 8.12 -29.12 14.20
N ASP A 132 8.49 -30.29 14.73
CA ASP A 132 7.76 -30.91 15.86
C ASP A 132 7.79 -30.04 17.11
N LYS A 133 8.91 -29.36 17.38
CA LYS A 133 9.04 -28.47 18.54
C LYS A 133 8.19 -27.20 18.35
N VAL A 134 8.19 -26.64 17.12
CA VAL A 134 7.37 -25.47 16.80
C VAL A 134 5.89 -25.79 16.85
N LEU A 135 5.47 -26.94 16.33
CA LEU A 135 4.07 -27.38 16.41
C LEU A 135 3.62 -27.60 17.87
N THR A 136 4.48 -28.21 18.73
CA THR A 136 4.18 -28.38 20.16
C THR A 136 4.01 -27.01 20.83
N LEU A 137 4.91 -26.08 20.57
CA LEU A 137 4.84 -24.71 21.09
C LEU A 137 3.57 -23.99 20.61
N ALA A 138 3.27 -24.07 19.31
CA ALA A 138 2.07 -23.47 18.76
C ALA A 138 0.79 -24.06 19.38
N GLU A 139 0.71 -25.39 19.56
CA GLU A 139 -0.41 -26.06 20.23
C GLU A 139 -0.63 -25.54 21.65
N GLU A 140 0.44 -25.29 22.40
CA GLU A 140 0.36 -24.74 23.77
C GLU A 140 -0.34 -23.39 23.80
N TYR A 141 -0.11 -22.50 22.80
CA TYR A 141 -0.77 -21.20 22.69
C TYR A 141 -2.18 -21.32 22.09
N LEU A 142 -2.33 -22.04 20.98
CA LEU A 142 -3.57 -22.07 20.22
C LEU A 142 -4.68 -22.85 20.93
N SER A 143 -4.35 -23.87 21.73
CA SER A 143 -5.33 -24.65 22.49
C SER A 143 -6.05 -23.88 23.60
N ARG A 144 -5.58 -22.68 23.93
CA ARG A 144 -6.23 -21.75 24.89
C ARG A 144 -7.47 -21.07 24.34
N PHE A 145 -7.72 -21.20 23.04
CA PHE A 145 -8.78 -20.50 22.33
C PHE A 145 -9.80 -21.48 21.73
N ASP A 146 -11.06 -21.15 21.86
CA ASP A 146 -12.12 -21.85 21.14
C ASP A 146 -12.13 -21.41 19.67
N ARG A 147 -12.51 -22.29 18.76
CA ARG A 147 -12.60 -21.98 17.35
C ARG A 147 -13.70 -20.93 17.10
N LEU A 148 -13.38 -19.90 16.35
CA LEU A 148 -14.36 -18.93 15.80
C LEU A 148 -14.68 -19.29 14.35
N ASP A 149 -15.97 -19.27 14.02
CA ASP A 149 -16.46 -19.47 12.65
C ASP A 149 -16.66 -18.16 11.87
N GLU A 150 -16.28 -17.01 12.48
CA GLU A 150 -16.34 -15.71 11.83
C GLU A 150 -15.33 -15.65 10.67
N LYS A 151 -15.83 -15.30 9.49
CA LYS A 151 -14.98 -15.05 8.31
C LYS A 151 -14.81 -13.56 8.13
N HIS A 152 -13.58 -13.14 7.90
CA HIS A 152 -13.21 -11.75 7.63
C HIS A 152 -12.95 -11.58 6.13
N GLU A 153 -14.01 -11.64 5.34
CA GLU A 153 -13.92 -11.40 3.89
C GLU A 153 -13.89 -9.90 3.61
N ILE A 154 -13.00 -9.47 2.72
CA ILE A 154 -12.91 -8.08 2.27
C ILE A 154 -13.87 -7.92 1.08
N PRO A 155 -14.88 -7.06 1.15
CA PRO A 155 -15.74 -6.78 0.02
C PRO A 155 -14.93 -6.22 -1.14
N MET A 156 -15.13 -6.77 -2.34
CA MET A 156 -14.46 -6.25 -3.53
C MET A 156 -15.08 -4.91 -3.93
N GLN A 157 -14.22 -3.90 -4.12
CA GLN A 157 -14.64 -2.59 -4.62
C GLN A 157 -15.07 -2.72 -6.09
N LYS A 158 -16.23 -2.20 -6.42
CA LYS A 158 -16.63 -2.05 -7.83
C LYS A 158 -15.87 -0.87 -8.43
N PRO A 159 -15.06 -1.07 -9.49
CA PRO A 159 -14.33 0.03 -10.12
C PRO A 159 -15.27 1.11 -10.67
N PHE A 160 -14.87 2.36 -10.53
CA PHE A 160 -15.58 3.54 -11.03
C PHE A 160 -14.59 4.66 -11.34
N ALA A 161 -15.03 5.67 -12.08
CA ALA A 161 -14.23 6.88 -12.32
C ALA A 161 -14.59 7.94 -11.28
N ASP A 162 -13.58 8.66 -10.78
CA ASP A 162 -13.74 9.79 -9.87
C ASP A 162 -12.66 10.85 -10.11
N GLU A 163 -12.91 12.07 -9.63
CA GLU A 163 -11.93 13.15 -9.63
C GLU A 163 -11.84 13.74 -8.22
N ALA A 164 -10.61 13.88 -7.72
CA ALA A 164 -10.34 14.39 -6.40
C ALA A 164 -9.20 15.41 -6.40
N GLU A 165 -9.24 16.32 -5.44
CA GLU A 165 -8.16 17.27 -5.19
C GLU A 165 -7.80 17.22 -3.70
N GLN A 166 -6.52 17.37 -3.40
CA GLN A 166 -6.00 17.62 -2.07
C GLN A 166 -4.89 18.67 -2.13
N ALA A 167 -4.69 19.38 -1.01
CA ALA A 167 -3.57 20.26 -0.85
C ALA A 167 -2.42 19.56 -0.11
N TYR A 168 -1.18 20.00 -0.32
CA TYR A 168 -0.02 19.65 0.49
C TYR A 168 0.77 20.90 0.89
N GLU A 169 1.38 20.87 2.07
CA GLU A 169 2.12 21.99 2.61
C GLU A 169 3.44 22.22 1.87
N ILE A 170 3.72 23.46 1.49
CA ILE A 170 5.03 23.92 1.01
C ILE A 170 5.51 25.07 1.88
N GLY A 171 6.83 25.33 1.89
CA GLY A 171 7.43 26.43 2.64
C GLY A 171 6.85 27.80 2.22
N ALA A 172 6.72 28.72 3.20
CA ALA A 172 6.11 30.03 2.97
C ALA A 172 6.82 30.87 1.91
N GLU A 173 8.12 30.64 1.71
CA GLU A 173 8.95 31.35 0.71
C GLU A 173 9.07 30.60 -0.62
N GLU A 174 8.45 29.41 -0.75
CA GLU A 174 8.48 28.64 -1.97
C GLU A 174 7.41 29.12 -2.95
N ASP A 175 7.72 29.12 -4.24
CA ASP A 175 6.72 29.39 -5.27
C ASP A 175 5.77 28.19 -5.41
N THR A 176 4.49 28.43 -5.57
CA THR A 176 3.46 27.42 -5.85
C THR A 176 3.41 27.03 -7.32
N ALA A 177 3.98 27.84 -8.22
CA ALA A 177 3.94 27.61 -9.64
C ALA A 177 4.60 26.27 -10.02
N ASP A 178 3.97 25.55 -10.94
CA ASP A 178 4.47 24.30 -11.51
C ASP A 178 4.83 23.22 -10.46
N LYS A 179 4.09 23.16 -9.34
CA LYS A 179 4.29 22.19 -8.26
C LYS A 179 3.11 21.23 -8.05
N THR A 180 2.11 21.29 -8.90
CA THR A 180 0.99 20.35 -8.87
C THR A 180 1.45 18.95 -9.29
N MET A 181 0.96 17.92 -8.57
CA MET A 181 1.11 16.52 -8.95
C MET A 181 -0.22 16.03 -9.53
N LEU A 182 -0.15 15.27 -10.63
CA LEU A 182 -1.32 14.68 -11.26
C LEU A 182 -1.18 13.16 -11.25
N THR A 183 -2.11 12.46 -10.57
CA THR A 183 -2.13 11.01 -10.50
C THR A 183 -3.38 10.46 -11.20
N LEU A 184 -3.17 9.54 -12.14
CA LEU A 184 -4.21 8.72 -12.75
C LEU A 184 -4.12 7.34 -12.11
N ALA A 185 -5.22 6.86 -11.53
CA ALA A 185 -5.24 5.60 -10.79
C ALA A 185 -6.42 4.71 -11.20
N LYS A 186 -6.22 3.38 -11.19
CA LYS A 186 -7.22 2.41 -11.62
C LYS A 186 -7.00 1.07 -10.95
N ILE A 187 -8.08 0.39 -10.53
CA ILE A 187 -8.02 -1.02 -10.11
C ILE A 187 -7.74 -1.87 -11.34
N VAL A 188 -6.70 -2.70 -11.27
CA VAL A 188 -6.18 -3.46 -12.42
C VAL A 188 -6.89 -4.80 -12.60
N ALA A 189 -7.00 -5.56 -11.50
CA ALA A 189 -7.50 -6.94 -11.52
C ALA A 189 -7.83 -7.41 -10.09
N PRO A 190 -8.52 -8.53 -9.89
CA PRO A 190 -8.47 -9.26 -8.63
C PRO A 190 -7.09 -9.94 -8.46
N TRP A 191 -6.68 -10.17 -7.21
CA TRP A 191 -5.41 -10.85 -6.85
C TRP A 191 -5.18 -12.17 -7.61
N SER A 192 -6.26 -12.89 -7.97
CA SER A 192 -6.22 -14.20 -8.63
C SER A 192 -5.80 -14.13 -10.11
N ASP A 193 -5.87 -12.96 -10.74
CA ASP A 193 -5.39 -12.78 -12.13
C ASP A 193 -3.90 -12.40 -12.13
N THR A 194 -3.07 -13.34 -11.69
CA THR A 194 -1.62 -13.15 -11.57
C THR A 194 -0.92 -12.84 -12.89
N VAL A 195 -1.48 -13.31 -14.02
CA VAL A 195 -0.95 -13.01 -15.35
C VAL A 195 -1.14 -11.54 -15.69
N ARG A 196 -2.35 -11.01 -15.50
CA ARG A 196 -2.65 -9.60 -15.76
C ARG A 196 -1.86 -8.68 -14.81
N VAL A 197 -1.75 -9.04 -13.54
CA VAL A 197 -0.97 -8.28 -12.55
C VAL A 197 0.50 -8.20 -12.96
N THR A 198 1.15 -9.34 -13.25
CA THR A 198 2.56 -9.36 -13.68
C THR A 198 2.76 -8.70 -15.04
N ALA A 199 1.80 -8.87 -15.98
CA ALA A 199 1.85 -8.18 -17.28
C ALA A 199 1.80 -6.65 -17.11
N THR A 200 1.05 -6.14 -16.12
CA THR A 200 0.96 -4.72 -15.82
C THR A 200 2.30 -4.18 -15.30
N GLU A 201 2.98 -4.89 -14.41
CA GLU A 201 4.33 -4.50 -13.93
C GLU A 201 5.34 -4.42 -15.08
N ILE A 202 5.36 -5.45 -15.95
CA ILE A 202 6.21 -5.48 -17.14
C ILE A 202 5.90 -4.33 -18.08
N LEU A 203 4.62 -4.04 -18.31
CA LEU A 203 4.19 -2.93 -19.14
C LEU A 203 4.68 -1.59 -18.59
N PHE A 204 4.63 -1.39 -17.27
CA PHE A 204 5.09 -0.14 -16.64
C PHE A 204 6.60 0.06 -16.78
N ASP A 205 7.38 -1.01 -16.64
CA ASP A 205 8.81 -0.97 -16.89
C ASP A 205 9.11 -0.56 -18.35
N VAL A 206 8.41 -1.14 -19.32
CA VAL A 206 8.56 -0.79 -20.74
C VAL A 206 8.11 0.65 -21.05
N LEU A 207 7.05 1.16 -20.41
CA LEU A 207 6.49 2.49 -20.68
C LEU A 207 7.21 3.63 -19.97
N THR A 208 7.70 3.41 -18.74
CA THR A 208 8.24 4.47 -17.86
C THR A 208 9.49 4.07 -17.07
N GLY A 209 10.01 2.85 -17.20
CA GLY A 209 11.13 2.33 -16.41
C GLY A 209 12.48 3.03 -16.67
N SER A 210 12.60 3.80 -17.76
CA SER A 210 13.77 4.63 -18.04
C SER A 210 13.38 5.96 -18.67
N ASN A 211 14.31 6.92 -18.74
CA ASN A 211 14.05 8.21 -19.40
C ASN A 211 13.85 8.08 -20.92
N ASP A 212 14.30 6.98 -21.52
CA ASP A 212 14.08 6.68 -22.94
C ASP A 212 12.82 5.84 -23.18
N ALA A 213 12.15 5.37 -22.13
CA ALA A 213 10.89 4.65 -22.23
C ALA A 213 9.82 5.53 -22.91
N PRO A 214 9.01 4.97 -23.81
CA PRO A 214 8.26 5.77 -24.80
C PRO A 214 7.28 6.76 -24.19
N LEU A 215 6.53 6.37 -23.15
CA LEU A 215 5.55 7.26 -22.52
C LEU A 215 6.26 8.33 -21.68
N LYS A 216 7.24 7.96 -20.87
CA LYS A 216 8.03 8.89 -20.05
C LYS A 216 8.72 9.92 -20.95
N LYS A 217 9.39 9.46 -22.01
CA LYS A 217 10.08 10.32 -22.97
C LYS A 217 9.15 11.32 -23.65
N ALA A 218 7.97 10.87 -24.10
CA ALA A 218 6.99 11.75 -24.75
C ALA A 218 6.49 12.84 -23.81
N LEU A 219 6.18 12.50 -22.56
CA LEU A 219 5.71 13.45 -21.56
C LEU A 219 6.80 14.45 -21.13
N LEU A 220 8.01 13.97 -20.84
CA LEU A 220 9.13 14.84 -20.49
C LEU A 220 9.52 15.80 -21.65
N ALA A 221 9.41 15.34 -22.90
CA ALA A 221 9.68 16.19 -24.08
C ALA A 221 8.74 17.38 -24.22
N THR A 222 7.58 17.37 -23.56
CA THR A 222 6.68 18.54 -23.52
C THR A 222 7.27 19.71 -22.73
N GLY A 223 8.22 19.43 -21.81
CA GLY A 223 8.73 20.40 -20.84
C GLY A 223 7.70 20.84 -19.80
N LYS A 224 6.55 20.16 -19.70
CA LYS A 224 5.42 20.51 -18.83
C LYS A 224 5.27 19.66 -17.58
N CYS A 225 6.14 18.70 -17.36
CA CYS A 225 6.26 17.96 -16.11
C CYS A 225 7.73 17.65 -15.83
N GLN A 226 8.09 17.56 -14.56
CA GLN A 226 9.45 17.32 -14.14
C GLN A 226 9.81 15.83 -14.16
N ASP A 227 8.86 14.96 -13.78
CA ASP A 227 9.02 13.51 -13.79
C ASP A 227 7.71 12.80 -14.04
N VAL A 228 7.81 11.55 -14.49
CA VAL A 228 6.69 10.64 -14.76
C VAL A 228 7.06 9.24 -14.30
N GLY A 229 6.18 8.62 -13.53
CA GLY A 229 6.34 7.25 -13.08
C GLY A 229 5.04 6.47 -13.07
N MET A 230 5.12 5.17 -13.31
CA MET A 230 4.01 4.23 -13.09
C MET A 230 4.37 3.27 -11.98
N SER A 231 3.41 2.94 -11.13
CA SER A 231 3.55 1.96 -10.06
C SER A 231 2.31 1.08 -9.96
N LEU A 232 2.50 -0.13 -9.46
CA LEU A 232 1.46 -1.09 -9.16
C LEU A 232 1.58 -1.52 -7.70
N ASP A 233 0.52 -1.35 -6.92
CA ASP A 233 0.41 -2.02 -5.63
C ASP A 233 -0.35 -3.33 -5.82
N ASN A 234 0.35 -4.45 -5.62
CA ASN A 234 -0.17 -5.79 -5.85
C ASN A 234 -0.29 -6.62 -4.55
N ALA A 235 0.06 -6.04 -3.41
CA ALA A 235 0.05 -6.73 -2.11
C ALA A 235 -1.33 -6.70 -1.42
N MET A 236 -2.41 -6.75 -2.20
CA MET A 236 -3.79 -6.62 -1.75
C MET A 236 -4.77 -7.41 -2.61
N ALA A 237 -6.03 -7.58 -2.14
CA ALA A 237 -7.04 -8.35 -2.86
C ALA A 237 -7.39 -7.79 -4.26
N GLN A 238 -7.22 -6.49 -4.45
CA GLN A 238 -7.47 -5.80 -5.73
C GLN A 238 -6.28 -4.89 -6.08
N PRO A 239 -5.23 -5.43 -6.72
CA PRO A 239 -4.14 -4.65 -7.26
C PRO A 239 -4.61 -3.42 -8.04
N TYR A 240 -3.94 -2.28 -7.80
CA TYR A 240 -4.24 -1.04 -8.50
C TYR A 240 -2.97 -0.37 -9.02
N MET A 241 -3.15 0.44 -10.05
CA MET A 241 -2.07 1.20 -10.66
C MET A 241 -2.16 2.68 -10.32
N MET A 242 -1.01 3.34 -10.34
CA MET A 242 -0.87 4.80 -10.40
C MET A 242 0.05 5.19 -11.55
N LEU A 243 -0.35 6.19 -12.33
CA LEU A 243 0.52 6.95 -13.21
C LEU A 243 0.60 8.36 -12.64
N THR A 244 1.76 8.74 -12.11
CA THR A 244 1.96 10.04 -11.46
C THR A 244 2.89 10.93 -12.30
N LEU A 245 2.42 12.12 -12.62
CA LEU A 245 3.19 13.22 -13.22
C LEU A 245 3.51 14.20 -12.11
N ARG A 246 4.81 14.50 -11.95
CA ARG A 246 5.29 15.39 -10.89
C ARG A 246 5.58 16.77 -11.39
N ASN A 247 5.21 17.76 -10.61
CA ASN A 247 5.50 19.16 -10.85
C ASN A 247 5.09 19.57 -12.27
N ILE A 248 3.79 19.46 -12.54
CA ILE A 248 3.23 19.82 -13.83
C ILE A 248 3.08 21.34 -13.96
N ALA A 249 3.33 21.85 -15.16
CA ALA A 249 3.13 23.27 -15.46
C ALA A 249 1.66 23.67 -15.25
N ASP A 250 1.44 24.85 -14.67
CA ASP A 250 0.11 25.33 -14.37
C ASP A 250 -0.78 25.37 -15.62
N GLY A 251 -1.98 24.79 -15.49
CA GLY A 251 -2.95 24.71 -16.58
C GLY A 251 -2.63 23.68 -17.67
N SER A 252 -1.56 22.87 -17.53
CA SER A 252 -1.15 21.89 -18.54
C SER A 252 -1.82 20.53 -18.42
N GLU A 253 -2.64 20.29 -17.41
CA GLU A 253 -3.23 18.99 -17.10
C GLU A 253 -3.91 18.33 -18.31
N GLN A 254 -4.82 19.04 -18.98
CA GLN A 254 -5.56 18.48 -20.12
C GLN A 254 -4.63 18.16 -21.29
N GLU A 255 -3.63 18.96 -21.53
CA GLU A 255 -2.64 18.72 -22.58
C GLU A 255 -1.77 17.49 -22.27
N LEU A 256 -1.34 17.34 -21.01
CA LEU A 256 -0.59 16.15 -20.57
C LEU A 256 -1.45 14.88 -20.65
N ARG A 257 -2.71 14.94 -20.24
CA ARG A 257 -3.67 13.83 -20.41
C ARG A 257 -3.89 13.50 -21.90
N GLN A 258 -3.98 14.51 -22.76
CA GLN A 258 -4.08 14.28 -24.21
C GLN A 258 -2.80 13.65 -24.76
N MET A 259 -1.62 14.09 -24.31
CA MET A 259 -0.33 13.50 -24.71
C MET A 259 -0.23 12.01 -24.29
N ILE A 260 -0.73 11.65 -23.10
CA ILE A 260 -0.82 10.24 -22.68
C ILE A 260 -1.67 9.46 -23.69
N ARG A 261 -2.90 9.93 -23.99
CA ARG A 261 -3.80 9.26 -24.94
C ARG A 261 -3.17 9.11 -26.32
N ASP A 262 -2.61 10.19 -26.87
CA ASP A 262 -2.02 10.20 -28.20
C ASP A 262 -0.82 9.24 -28.30
N THR A 263 0.05 9.27 -27.28
CA THR A 263 1.20 8.37 -27.19
C THR A 263 0.77 6.91 -27.11
N VAL A 264 -0.18 6.58 -26.22
CA VAL A 264 -0.68 5.23 -26.08
C VAL A 264 -1.39 4.76 -27.35
N GLN A 265 -2.22 5.59 -27.96
CA GLN A 265 -2.87 5.26 -29.26
C GLN A 265 -1.84 5.00 -30.37
N GLN A 266 -0.76 5.77 -30.39
CA GLN A 266 0.32 5.54 -31.36
C GLN A 266 1.03 4.22 -31.10
N LEU A 267 1.36 3.92 -29.83
CA LEU A 267 1.99 2.65 -29.43
C LEU A 267 1.09 1.45 -29.73
N VAL A 268 -0.22 1.54 -29.51
CA VAL A 268 -1.19 0.48 -29.90
C VAL A 268 -1.18 0.23 -31.41
N LYS A 269 -1.01 1.27 -32.24
CA LYS A 269 -0.96 1.12 -33.72
C LYS A 269 0.36 0.57 -34.23
N THR A 270 1.48 0.94 -33.62
CA THR A 270 2.83 0.54 -34.06
C THR A 270 3.31 -0.74 -33.40
N GLY A 271 2.70 -1.15 -32.30
CA GLY A 271 3.16 -2.19 -31.39
C GLY A 271 4.24 -1.67 -30.42
N LEU A 272 4.31 -2.28 -29.26
CA LEU A 272 5.40 -2.08 -28.30
C LEU A 272 6.70 -2.74 -28.81
N ASP A 273 7.82 -2.21 -28.37
CA ASP A 273 9.15 -2.78 -28.67
C ASP A 273 9.25 -4.21 -28.08
N LYS A 274 9.37 -5.19 -29.00
CA LYS A 274 9.40 -6.60 -28.62
C LYS A 274 10.68 -7.01 -27.87
N ASP A 275 11.78 -6.31 -28.13
CA ASP A 275 13.05 -6.58 -27.43
C ASP A 275 12.97 -6.03 -26.01
N ALA A 276 12.38 -4.83 -25.80
CA ALA A 276 12.14 -4.26 -24.49
C ALA A 276 11.17 -5.15 -23.67
N LEU A 277 10.06 -5.60 -24.26
CA LEU A 277 9.14 -6.54 -23.60
C LEU A 277 9.84 -7.85 -23.21
N THR A 278 10.65 -8.43 -24.10
CA THR A 278 11.39 -9.66 -23.83
C THR A 278 12.39 -9.47 -22.70
N ALA A 279 13.10 -8.34 -22.69
CA ALA A 279 14.06 -8.01 -21.64
C ALA A 279 13.37 -7.86 -20.27
N SER A 280 12.26 -7.13 -20.22
CA SER A 280 11.48 -6.92 -18.99
C SER A 280 10.85 -8.23 -18.47
N ILE A 281 10.29 -9.09 -19.36
CA ILE A 281 9.78 -10.42 -18.99
C ILE A 281 10.90 -11.28 -18.39
N ASN A 282 12.08 -11.31 -19.01
CA ASN A 282 13.20 -12.10 -18.52
C ASN A 282 13.74 -11.59 -17.18
N SER A 283 13.80 -10.27 -16.98
CA SER A 283 14.20 -9.66 -15.72
C SER A 283 13.20 -9.99 -14.60
N SER A 284 11.92 -9.86 -14.87
CA SER A 284 10.84 -10.21 -13.94
C SER A 284 10.88 -11.70 -13.55
N GLU A 285 11.04 -12.61 -14.54
CA GLU A 285 11.15 -14.05 -14.29
C GLU A 285 12.40 -14.40 -13.47
N PHE A 286 13.53 -13.77 -13.77
CA PHE A 286 14.75 -13.98 -13.01
C PHE A 286 14.56 -13.59 -11.54
N SER A 287 13.97 -12.41 -11.28
CA SER A 287 13.67 -11.94 -9.94
C SER A 287 12.68 -12.85 -9.19
N ALA A 288 11.65 -13.37 -9.89
CA ALA A 288 10.71 -14.32 -9.31
C ALA A 288 11.33 -15.67 -8.94
N ARG A 289 12.32 -16.13 -9.72
CA ARG A 289 13.04 -17.40 -9.46
C ARG A 289 14.13 -17.27 -8.40
N GLN A 290 14.68 -16.08 -8.23
CA GLN A 290 15.74 -15.78 -7.27
C GLN A 290 15.32 -14.55 -6.43
N PRO A 291 14.37 -14.72 -5.51
CA PRO A 291 13.99 -13.63 -4.62
C PRO A 291 15.22 -13.17 -3.83
N GLY A 292 15.33 -11.85 -3.66
CA GLY A 292 16.39 -11.24 -2.85
C GLY A 292 16.35 -11.67 -1.38
N GLU A 293 17.25 -11.15 -0.58
CA GLU A 293 17.23 -11.35 0.88
C GLU A 293 16.35 -10.26 1.54
N PRO A 294 15.60 -10.61 2.57
CA PRO A 294 15.46 -11.93 3.22
C PRO A 294 14.47 -12.87 2.48
N SER A 295 15.01 -13.88 1.84
CA SER A 295 14.27 -14.75 0.91
C SER A 295 13.09 -15.50 1.58
N GLY A 296 13.23 -15.91 2.82
CA GLY A 296 12.15 -16.55 3.58
C GLY A 296 10.95 -15.62 3.80
N LEU A 297 11.20 -14.35 4.14
CA LEU A 297 10.16 -13.34 4.29
C LEU A 297 9.46 -13.06 2.96
N LEU A 298 10.21 -12.91 1.87
CA LEU A 298 9.64 -12.67 0.54
C LEU A 298 8.74 -13.84 0.08
N ARG A 299 9.17 -15.09 0.30
CA ARG A 299 8.33 -16.26 0.03
C ARG A 299 7.07 -16.29 0.89
N CYS A 300 7.17 -15.90 2.18
CA CYS A 300 6.02 -15.77 3.06
C CYS A 300 5.01 -14.74 2.51
N ILE A 301 5.46 -13.55 2.16
CA ILE A 301 4.60 -12.49 1.60
C ILE A 301 3.91 -13.00 0.33
N HIS A 302 4.63 -13.59 -0.61
CA HIS A 302 4.04 -14.14 -1.82
C HIS A 302 3.02 -15.25 -1.54
N ALA A 303 3.29 -16.16 -0.59
CA ALA A 303 2.31 -17.16 -0.20
C ALA A 303 1.03 -16.55 0.41
N LEU A 304 1.18 -15.49 1.19
CA LEU A 304 0.06 -14.76 1.79
C LEU A 304 -0.79 -14.04 0.73
N ASP A 305 -0.21 -13.58 -0.38
CA ASP A 305 -0.94 -12.89 -1.47
C ASP A 305 -2.04 -13.77 -2.13
N ALA A 306 -2.02 -15.08 -1.93
CA ALA A 306 -3.10 -15.97 -2.30
C ALA A 306 -3.86 -16.51 -1.07
N TRP A 307 -3.13 -16.94 -0.07
CA TRP A 307 -3.68 -17.66 1.09
C TRP A 307 -4.68 -16.84 1.90
N LEU A 308 -4.45 -15.54 2.05
CA LEU A 308 -5.33 -14.64 2.79
C LEU A 308 -6.68 -14.44 2.09
N TYR A 309 -6.71 -14.58 0.77
CA TYR A 309 -7.92 -14.40 -0.04
C TYR A 309 -8.58 -15.73 -0.46
N GLY A 310 -8.20 -16.83 0.19
CA GLY A 310 -8.80 -18.15 -0.02
C GLY A 310 -8.18 -18.97 -1.16
N GLY A 311 -7.05 -18.52 -1.72
CA GLY A 311 -6.28 -19.25 -2.72
C GLY A 311 -5.28 -20.24 -2.12
N ASP A 312 -4.64 -21.00 -3.01
CA ASP A 312 -3.56 -21.93 -2.67
C ASP A 312 -2.26 -21.13 -2.41
N PRO A 313 -1.64 -21.21 -1.21
CA PRO A 313 -0.39 -20.50 -0.90
C PRO A 313 0.79 -20.90 -1.79
N MET A 314 0.74 -22.05 -2.45
CA MET A 314 1.77 -22.49 -3.39
C MET A 314 1.67 -21.82 -4.76
N GLN A 315 0.50 -21.37 -5.16
CA GLN A 315 0.25 -20.81 -6.50
C GLN A 315 1.16 -19.61 -6.83
N PRO A 316 1.35 -18.61 -5.96
CA PRO A 316 2.23 -17.48 -6.25
C PRO A 316 3.71 -17.88 -6.37
N LEU A 317 4.10 -18.96 -5.72
CA LEU A 317 5.47 -19.49 -5.75
C LEU A 317 5.78 -20.26 -7.05
N LEU A 318 4.76 -20.70 -7.79
CA LEU A 318 4.86 -21.43 -9.06
C LEU A 318 4.71 -20.44 -10.22
N SER A 319 5.84 -20.00 -10.79
CA SER A 319 5.84 -18.91 -11.78
C SER A 319 5.91 -19.37 -13.25
N GLU A 320 6.22 -20.63 -13.55
CA GLU A 320 6.54 -21.10 -14.90
C GLU A 320 5.40 -20.90 -15.90
N GLU A 321 4.19 -21.37 -15.58
CA GLU A 321 3.01 -21.21 -16.44
C GLU A 321 2.66 -19.73 -16.67
N ARG A 322 2.81 -18.90 -15.63
CA ARG A 322 2.58 -17.45 -15.72
C ARG A 322 3.52 -16.81 -16.75
N TYR A 323 4.82 -17.08 -16.68
CA TYR A 323 5.78 -16.50 -17.62
C TYR A 323 5.66 -17.07 -19.04
N GLN A 324 5.19 -18.33 -19.21
CA GLN A 324 4.83 -18.84 -20.51
C GLN A 324 3.68 -18.01 -21.15
N LYS A 325 2.61 -17.76 -20.40
CA LYS A 325 1.49 -16.91 -20.88
C LYS A 325 1.94 -15.49 -21.20
N LEU A 326 2.83 -14.92 -20.41
CA LEU A 326 3.38 -13.57 -20.67
C LEU A 326 4.19 -13.52 -21.98
N ARG A 327 4.95 -14.55 -22.30
CA ARG A 327 5.64 -14.66 -23.59
C ARG A 327 4.67 -14.83 -24.77
N GLU A 328 3.59 -15.58 -24.60
CA GLU A 328 2.52 -15.69 -25.60
C GLU A 328 1.85 -14.32 -25.82
N MET A 329 1.55 -13.56 -24.76
CA MET A 329 1.05 -12.20 -24.87
C MET A 329 2.02 -11.28 -25.61
N ALA A 330 3.32 -11.38 -25.35
CA ALA A 330 4.34 -10.56 -26.01
C ALA A 330 4.53 -10.95 -27.49
N ALA A 331 4.39 -12.23 -27.83
CA ALA A 331 4.44 -12.69 -29.24
C ALA A 331 3.27 -12.16 -30.09
N GLY A 332 2.09 -11.97 -29.48
CA GLY A 332 0.91 -11.38 -30.08
C GLY A 332 0.75 -9.89 -29.82
N ASP A 333 -0.50 -9.47 -29.64
CA ASP A 333 -0.95 -8.10 -29.32
C ASP A 333 -1.46 -7.98 -27.86
N GLY A 334 -1.16 -8.96 -26.99
CA GLY A 334 -1.68 -9.03 -25.64
C GLY A 334 -1.30 -7.83 -24.77
N PHE A 335 -0.06 -7.38 -24.88
CA PHE A 335 0.42 -6.19 -24.14
C PHE A 335 -0.13 -4.89 -24.74
N ASP A 336 -0.34 -4.81 -26.06
CA ASP A 336 -0.94 -3.63 -26.70
C ASP A 336 -2.41 -3.47 -26.27
N ARG A 337 -3.16 -4.57 -26.15
CA ARG A 337 -4.53 -4.58 -25.61
C ARG A 337 -4.57 -4.22 -24.12
N LEU A 338 -3.65 -4.77 -23.33
CA LEU A 338 -3.55 -4.43 -21.91
C LEU A 338 -3.26 -2.93 -21.71
N MET A 339 -2.32 -2.38 -22.47
CA MET A 339 -1.99 -0.96 -22.45
C MET A 339 -3.21 -0.10 -22.81
N ALA A 340 -3.96 -0.46 -23.86
CA ALA A 340 -5.16 0.25 -24.23
C ALA A 340 -6.25 0.20 -23.15
N ASP A 341 -6.48 -0.95 -22.56
CA ASP A 341 -7.45 -1.12 -21.47
C ASP A 341 -7.07 -0.33 -20.21
N LEU A 342 -5.80 -0.32 -19.84
CA LEU A 342 -5.34 0.39 -18.65
C LEU A 342 -5.32 1.91 -18.82
N LEU A 343 -4.94 2.42 -20.02
CA LEU A 343 -4.60 3.83 -20.20
C LEU A 343 -5.53 4.60 -21.16
N LEU A 344 -6.34 3.92 -22.00
CA LEU A 344 -7.32 4.59 -22.89
C LEU A 344 -8.76 4.44 -22.41
N ASP A 345 -9.08 3.39 -21.64
CA ASP A 345 -10.39 3.25 -21.03
C ASP A 345 -10.45 4.06 -19.72
N GLU A 346 -10.98 5.27 -19.81
CA GLU A 346 -11.16 6.17 -18.66
C GLU A 346 -12.43 5.89 -17.85
N SER A 347 -13.25 4.92 -18.22
CA SER A 347 -14.54 4.64 -17.55
C SER A 347 -14.43 4.25 -16.07
N THR A 348 -13.25 3.79 -15.65
CA THR A 348 -12.93 3.43 -14.27
C THR A 348 -11.61 4.06 -13.80
N MET A 349 -11.16 5.12 -14.47
CA MET A 349 -9.95 5.86 -14.12
C MET A 349 -10.29 6.97 -13.13
N SER A 350 -9.62 6.98 -12.00
CA SER A 350 -9.69 8.09 -11.05
C SER A 350 -8.53 9.06 -11.29
N ILE A 351 -8.80 10.37 -11.12
CA ILE A 351 -7.85 11.44 -11.34
C ILE A 351 -7.70 12.22 -10.04
N ILE A 352 -6.49 12.29 -9.52
CA ILE A 352 -6.18 12.97 -8.27
C ILE A 352 -5.21 14.11 -8.54
N ARG A 353 -5.59 15.32 -8.14
CA ARG A 353 -4.73 16.50 -8.15
C ARG A 353 -4.23 16.76 -6.75
N THR A 354 -2.91 16.82 -6.56
CA THR A 354 -2.26 17.21 -5.31
C THR A 354 -1.59 18.56 -5.55
N VAL A 355 -2.16 19.60 -4.94
CA VAL A 355 -1.80 21.00 -5.20
C VAL A 355 -1.01 21.61 -4.05
N PRO A 356 0.02 22.45 -4.33
CA PRO A 356 0.80 23.09 -3.28
C PRO A 356 -0.03 24.13 -2.51
N SER A 357 0.19 24.26 -1.21
CA SER A 357 -0.51 25.21 -0.35
C SER A 357 0.44 25.77 0.72
N HIS A 358 0.41 27.09 0.91
CA HIS A 358 1.10 27.76 2.01
C HIS A 358 0.31 27.73 3.34
N THR A 359 -0.99 27.41 3.27
CA THR A 359 -1.89 27.51 4.44
C THR A 359 -2.27 26.14 5.01
N GLN A 360 -2.07 25.05 4.28
CA GLN A 360 -2.52 23.70 4.68
C GLN A 360 -1.99 23.29 6.06
N GLY A 361 -0.70 23.50 6.33
CA GLY A 361 -0.13 23.16 7.61
C GLY A 361 -0.66 24.02 8.77
N ASP A 362 -0.87 25.33 8.53
CA ASP A 362 -1.45 26.22 9.53
C ASP A 362 -2.91 25.87 9.83
N GLU A 363 -3.69 25.50 8.82
CA GLU A 363 -5.07 25.05 8.96
C GLU A 363 -5.14 23.79 9.81
N LEU A 364 -4.30 22.79 9.54
CA LEU A 364 -4.23 21.54 10.31
C LEU A 364 -3.82 21.80 11.77
N ARG A 365 -2.84 22.66 12.00
CA ARG A 365 -2.40 23.08 13.36
C ARG A 365 -3.51 23.84 14.10
N ALA A 366 -4.24 24.69 13.41
CA ALA A 366 -5.37 25.42 13.99
C ALA A 366 -6.52 24.49 14.39
N GLU A 367 -6.89 23.53 13.54
CA GLU A 367 -7.89 22.50 13.84
C GLU A 367 -7.51 21.69 15.09
N GLU A 368 -6.26 21.22 15.16
CA GLU A 368 -5.72 20.48 16.31
C GLU A 368 -5.79 21.32 17.58
N THR A 369 -5.39 22.61 17.50
CA THR A 369 -5.42 23.54 18.63
C THR A 369 -6.82 23.76 19.17
N VAL A 370 -7.81 24.00 18.29
CA VAL A 370 -9.22 24.18 18.68
C VAL A 370 -9.74 22.95 19.41
N ARG A 371 -9.42 21.77 18.90
CA ARG A 371 -9.83 20.50 19.50
C ARG A 371 -9.22 20.30 20.89
N LEU A 372 -7.91 20.56 21.05
CA LEU A 372 -7.21 20.45 22.32
C LEU A 372 -7.72 21.45 23.36
N GLN A 373 -8.01 22.69 22.95
CA GLN A 373 -8.62 23.71 23.82
C GLN A 373 -10.03 23.29 24.30
N ALA A 374 -10.83 22.71 23.44
CA ALA A 374 -12.16 22.18 23.80
C ALA A 374 -12.04 21.04 24.84
N ILE A 375 -11.05 20.15 24.70
CA ILE A 375 -10.77 19.11 25.68
C ILE A 375 -10.31 19.71 27.01
N GLN A 376 -9.37 20.66 26.97
CA GLN A 376 -8.87 21.33 28.18
C GLN A 376 -9.98 22.06 28.94
N ALA A 377 -10.88 22.70 28.22
CA ALA A 377 -12.05 23.38 28.83
C ALA A 377 -13.02 22.42 29.52
N SER A 378 -12.98 21.13 29.21
CA SER A 378 -13.78 20.10 29.88
C SER A 378 -13.15 19.54 31.16
N TRP A 379 -11.90 19.87 31.43
CA TRP A 379 -11.23 19.41 32.66
C TRP A 379 -11.76 20.18 33.86
N THR A 380 -12.16 19.46 34.87
CA THR A 380 -12.70 20.02 36.14
C THR A 380 -11.66 20.02 37.24
#